data_09da11dc7d357f6ab9939b687042752e
#
_entry.id   09da11dc7d357f6ab9939b687042752e
#
_cell.length_a   1.000
_cell.length_b   1.000
_cell.length_c   1.000
_cell.angle_alpha   90.00
_cell.angle_beta   90.00
_cell.angle_gamma   90.00
#
_symmetry.space_group_name_H-M   'P 1'
#
loop_
_entity.id
_entity.type
_entity.pdbx_description
1 polymer ?
#
loop_
_entity_poly.entity_id
_entity_poly.type
_entity_poly.pdbx_seq_one_letter_code
_entity_poly.pdbx_strand_id
1 'polypeptide(L)'
;IGCSTRFPFYMNTYGVHSIHGRAPAIATGLATTRPDLSVWVVTGDGDALSIGGNHLIHALRRNVNLKILLFNNRIYGLTKGQYSPTSEQGKVTKSTPQGSLDYAFNPVSVALGAEATFVARAIDSDRKHLTEVLRAAAAHEGSALVEIYQNCNIFNDGAFEPLKENDVREDHLIRLEHGQPIIFGNNHEKCVIRDSHGHLQVVNVEDVDQSNVII
;
A
#
# COMPACT_ATOMS: atom_id res chain seq x y z
N ILE A 1 10.51 6.20 10.83
CA ILE A 1 11.31 7.36 10.43
C ILE A 1 11.01 7.68 8.97
N GLY A 2 11.18 8.94 8.59
CA GLY A 2 10.80 9.49 7.30
C GLY A 2 9.69 10.51 7.45
N CYS A 3 9.02 10.90 6.34
CA CYS A 3 7.96 11.91 6.36
C CYS A 3 6.78 11.51 7.24
N SER A 4 6.50 10.23 7.38
CA SER A 4 5.43 9.68 8.24
C SER A 4 5.61 9.99 9.73
N THR A 5 6.83 10.35 10.18
CA THR A 5 7.08 10.74 11.58
C THR A 5 6.34 12.01 11.99
N ARG A 6 5.77 12.73 11.05
CA ARG A 6 4.92 13.89 11.35
C ARG A 6 3.54 13.51 11.89
N PHE A 7 3.09 12.29 11.69
CA PHE A 7 1.73 11.86 12.04
C PHE A 7 1.36 12.14 13.50
N PRO A 8 2.20 11.82 14.51
CA PRO A 8 1.88 12.09 15.91
C PRO A 8 1.62 13.58 16.22
N PHE A 9 2.17 14.49 15.42
CA PHE A 9 1.97 15.93 15.62
C PHE A 9 0.59 16.43 15.15
N TYR A 10 -0.10 15.64 14.33
CA TYR A 10 -1.41 16.00 13.79
C TYR A 10 -2.56 15.24 14.43
N MET A 11 -2.24 14.23 15.27
CA MET A 11 -3.24 13.37 15.90
C MET A 11 -3.43 13.76 17.37
N ASN A 12 -4.67 13.79 17.82
CA ASN A 12 -5.00 13.95 19.23
C ASN A 12 -5.05 12.58 19.93
N THR A 13 -3.92 11.87 19.90
CA THR A 13 -3.73 10.54 20.49
C THR A 13 -2.37 10.45 21.14
N TYR A 14 -2.12 9.41 21.92
CA TYR A 14 -0.75 9.08 22.31
C TYR A 14 0.05 8.67 21.08
N GLY A 15 1.29 9.14 20.99
CA GLY A 15 2.20 8.83 19.90
C GLY A 15 3.59 8.52 20.40
N VAL A 16 4.26 7.57 19.73
CA VAL A 16 5.65 7.18 20.00
C VAL A 16 6.44 7.22 18.70
N HIS A 17 7.55 7.92 18.68
CA HIS A 17 8.54 7.82 17.61
C HIS A 17 9.45 6.63 17.88
N SER A 18 9.54 5.71 16.93
CA SER A 18 10.43 4.57 17.02
C SER A 18 11.73 4.79 16.25
N ILE A 19 12.53 3.76 16.12
CA ILE A 19 13.74 3.74 15.28
C ILE A 19 13.35 3.24 13.88
N HIS A 20 14.10 3.65 12.85
CA HIS A 20 13.87 3.29 11.45
C HIS A 20 13.65 1.78 11.25
N GLY A 21 12.52 1.41 10.66
CA GLY A 21 12.09 0.05 10.42
C GLY A 21 11.67 -0.75 11.66
N ARG A 22 11.62 -0.16 12.86
CA ARG A 22 11.36 -0.91 14.10
C ARG A 22 9.96 -0.72 14.67
N ALA A 23 9.14 0.15 14.08
CA ALA A 23 7.80 0.44 14.59
C ALA A 23 6.91 -0.82 14.71
N PRO A 24 6.86 -1.76 13.75
CA PRO A 24 6.06 -2.98 13.90
C PRO A 24 6.49 -3.86 15.08
N ALA A 25 7.80 -3.91 15.39
CA ALA A 25 8.30 -4.70 16.52
C ALA A 25 7.89 -4.09 17.87
N ILE A 26 8.04 -2.77 18.01
CA ILE A 26 7.63 -2.04 19.24
C ILE A 26 6.12 -2.11 19.41
N ALA A 27 5.35 -1.90 18.34
CA ALA A 27 3.90 -1.98 18.33
C ALA A 27 3.39 -3.40 18.68
N THR A 28 4.09 -4.45 18.23
CA THR A 28 3.80 -5.83 18.62
C THR A 28 3.89 -6.00 20.13
N GLY A 29 4.95 -5.49 20.76
CA GLY A 29 5.10 -5.54 22.22
C GLY A 29 3.96 -4.79 22.92
N LEU A 30 3.61 -3.59 22.44
CA LEU A 30 2.50 -2.82 23.02
C LEU A 30 1.16 -3.54 22.86
N ALA A 31 0.82 -4.01 21.66
CA ALA A 31 -0.47 -4.66 21.41
C ALA A 31 -0.64 -5.97 22.18
N THR A 32 0.44 -6.72 22.43
CA THR A 32 0.38 -7.96 23.20
C THR A 32 0.29 -7.73 24.72
N THR A 33 0.84 -6.62 25.22
CA THR A 33 0.80 -6.28 26.66
C THR A 33 -0.41 -5.43 27.05
N ARG A 34 -1.01 -4.72 26.07
CA ARG A 34 -2.17 -3.85 26.27
C ARG A 34 -3.21 -4.11 25.17
N PRO A 35 -3.93 -5.24 25.25
CA PRO A 35 -4.94 -5.62 24.26
C PRO A 35 -6.17 -4.68 24.24
N ASP A 36 -6.31 -3.83 25.26
CA ASP A 36 -7.34 -2.78 25.36
C ASP A 36 -7.06 -1.57 24.48
N LEU A 37 -5.83 -1.44 23.94
CA LEU A 37 -5.45 -0.30 23.10
C LEU A 37 -5.63 -0.57 21.61
N SER A 38 -6.12 0.44 20.89
CA SER A 38 -6.08 0.47 19.43
C SER A 38 -4.69 0.92 18.97
N VAL A 39 -3.87 -0.02 18.50
CA VAL A 39 -2.46 0.22 18.14
C VAL A 39 -2.32 0.41 16.64
N TRP A 40 -1.78 1.57 16.23
CA TRP A 40 -1.55 1.94 14.83
C TRP A 40 -0.07 2.21 14.60
N VAL A 41 0.47 1.61 13.56
CA VAL A 41 1.83 1.87 13.05
C VAL A 41 1.71 2.73 11.81
N VAL A 42 2.42 3.85 11.78
CA VAL A 42 2.53 4.70 10.60
C VAL A 42 3.97 4.62 10.10
N THR A 43 4.14 4.18 8.86
CA THR A 43 5.45 3.91 8.26
C THR A 43 5.48 4.33 6.80
N GLY A 44 6.67 4.47 6.22
CA GLY A 44 6.87 4.69 4.78
C GLY A 44 7.31 3.41 4.07
N ASP A 45 7.25 3.43 2.76
CA ASP A 45 7.72 2.34 1.90
C ASP A 45 9.20 2.00 2.14
N GLY A 46 10.06 2.98 2.19
CA GLY A 46 11.48 2.80 2.50
C GLY A 46 11.74 2.30 3.91
N ASP A 47 10.94 2.74 4.87
CA ASP A 47 11.03 2.33 6.27
C ASP A 47 10.60 0.87 6.47
N ALA A 48 9.42 0.53 5.98
CA ALA A 48 8.81 -0.78 6.20
C ALA A 48 9.44 -1.90 5.35
N LEU A 49 9.85 -1.61 4.11
CA LEU A 49 10.24 -2.64 3.13
C LEU A 49 11.76 -2.79 2.97
N SER A 50 12.56 -1.85 3.47
CA SER A 50 14.01 -1.97 3.52
C SER A 50 14.41 -2.59 4.86
N ILE A 51 14.96 -1.80 5.78
CA ILE A 51 15.43 -2.30 7.08
C ILE A 51 14.30 -2.88 7.96
N GLY A 52 13.06 -2.46 7.73
CA GLY A 52 11.87 -2.91 8.45
C GLY A 52 11.25 -4.21 7.94
N GLY A 53 11.66 -4.72 6.78
CA GLY A 53 10.98 -5.84 6.10
C GLY A 53 10.76 -7.07 6.96
N ASN A 54 11.79 -7.48 7.72
CA ASN A 54 11.68 -8.60 8.62
C ASN A 54 10.63 -8.39 9.74
N HIS A 55 10.58 -7.20 10.31
CA HIS A 55 9.60 -6.88 11.36
C HIS A 55 8.18 -6.78 10.84
N LEU A 56 8.01 -6.23 9.62
CA LEU A 56 6.72 -6.19 8.94
C LEU A 56 6.18 -7.61 8.70
N ILE A 57 6.96 -8.47 8.05
CA ILE A 57 6.59 -9.86 7.76
C ILE A 57 6.20 -10.60 9.04
N HIS A 58 7.02 -10.50 10.10
CA HIS A 58 6.75 -11.20 11.35
C HIS A 58 5.56 -10.63 12.13
N ALA A 59 5.27 -9.35 12.07
CA ALA A 59 4.05 -8.79 12.66
C ALA A 59 2.80 -9.32 11.95
N LEU A 60 2.81 -9.33 10.61
CA LEU A 60 1.69 -9.82 9.80
C LEU A 60 1.44 -11.32 10.01
N ARG A 61 2.46 -12.17 9.86
CA ARG A 61 2.28 -13.62 10.00
C ARG A 61 1.88 -14.08 11.41
N ARG A 62 2.19 -13.29 12.44
CA ARG A 62 1.73 -13.55 13.82
C ARG A 62 0.32 -13.07 14.08
N ASN A 63 -0.26 -12.35 13.14
CA ASN A 63 -1.58 -11.76 13.20
C ASN A 63 -1.84 -10.97 14.50
N VAL A 64 -0.85 -10.19 14.92
CA VAL A 64 -0.97 -9.32 16.10
C VAL A 64 -2.01 -8.25 15.82
N ASN A 65 -2.89 -7.99 16.80
CA ASN A 65 -3.95 -6.99 16.62
C ASN A 65 -3.39 -5.55 16.57
N LEU A 66 -2.88 -5.17 15.40
CA LEU A 66 -2.35 -3.85 15.10
C LEU A 66 -2.64 -3.46 13.65
N LYS A 67 -2.69 -2.17 13.39
CA LYS A 67 -2.99 -1.60 12.07
C LYS A 67 -1.74 -0.91 11.54
N ILE A 68 -1.30 -1.31 10.36
CA ILE A 68 -0.09 -0.77 9.71
C ILE A 68 -0.51 0.07 8.51
N LEU A 69 -0.26 1.38 8.59
CA LEU A 69 -0.45 2.32 7.49
C LEU A 69 0.90 2.53 6.80
N LEU A 70 1.04 2.01 5.60
CA LEU A 70 2.24 2.13 4.79
C LEU A 70 2.03 3.24 3.75
N PHE A 71 2.59 4.41 4.00
CA PHE A 71 2.59 5.52 3.05
C PHE A 71 3.64 5.26 1.97
N ASN A 72 3.19 4.96 0.76
CA ASN A 72 4.04 4.66 -0.37
C ASN A 72 4.10 5.86 -1.32
N ASN A 73 5.24 6.54 -1.34
CA ASN A 73 5.53 7.64 -2.25
C ASN A 73 6.66 7.33 -3.24
N ARG A 74 7.13 6.08 -3.26
CA ARG A 74 8.18 5.57 -4.16
C ARG A 74 9.49 6.35 -4.12
N ILE A 75 9.82 6.95 -2.96
CA ILE A 75 11.05 7.73 -2.78
C ILE A 75 11.43 7.86 -1.30
N TYR A 76 12.71 7.90 -0.98
CA TYR A 76 13.18 8.37 0.32
C TYR A 76 13.18 9.90 0.34
N GLY A 77 12.07 10.51 0.77
CA GLY A 77 11.90 11.96 0.78
C GLY A 77 12.75 12.67 1.85
N LEU A 78 12.75 12.16 3.09
CA LEU A 78 13.45 12.80 4.21
C LEU A 78 14.96 12.91 3.99
N THR A 79 15.58 11.94 3.35
CA THR A 79 17.01 11.89 3.03
C THR A 79 17.34 12.55 1.69
N LYS A 80 16.38 13.29 1.11
CA LYS A 80 16.52 14.15 -0.08
C LYS A 80 16.55 13.41 -1.42
N GLY A 81 15.77 12.34 -1.57
CA GLY A 81 15.38 11.83 -2.87
C GLY A 81 16.17 10.64 -3.40
N GLN A 82 16.59 9.70 -2.55
CA GLN A 82 17.07 8.40 -3.02
C GLN A 82 15.89 7.52 -3.46
N TYR A 83 16.13 6.61 -4.41
CA TYR A 83 15.12 5.61 -4.76
C TYR A 83 14.82 4.69 -3.56
N SER A 84 13.56 4.33 -3.39
CA SER A 84 13.07 3.44 -2.34
C SER A 84 12.84 2.03 -2.91
N PRO A 85 12.55 1.03 -2.08
CA PRO A 85 12.24 -0.32 -2.56
C PRO A 85 11.08 -0.39 -3.56
N THR A 86 10.15 0.57 -3.50
CA THR A 86 8.98 0.64 -4.40
C THR A 86 9.16 1.55 -5.60
N SER A 87 10.31 2.19 -5.74
CA SER A 87 10.63 2.99 -6.93
C SER A 87 10.68 2.13 -8.18
N GLU A 88 10.30 2.70 -9.31
CA GLU A 88 10.35 2.03 -10.60
C GLU A 88 11.79 1.68 -10.97
N GLN A 89 11.97 0.55 -11.65
CA GLN A 89 13.25 0.20 -12.24
C GLN A 89 13.68 1.30 -13.21
N GLY A 90 14.94 1.66 -13.17
CA GLY A 90 15.50 2.75 -13.95
C GLY A 90 15.31 4.14 -13.33
N LYS A 91 14.76 4.25 -12.11
CA LYS A 91 14.59 5.54 -11.42
C LYS A 91 15.92 6.27 -11.27
N VAL A 92 16.04 7.40 -11.93
CA VAL A 92 17.21 8.28 -11.83
C VAL A 92 17.09 9.18 -10.60
N THR A 93 18.11 9.18 -9.76
CA THR A 93 18.24 10.05 -8.60
C THR A 93 19.66 10.59 -8.49
N LYS A 94 19.88 11.53 -7.58
CA LYS A 94 21.25 12.07 -7.36
C LYS A 94 22.25 11.01 -6.91
N SER A 95 21.78 9.98 -6.19
CA SER A 95 22.62 8.86 -5.73
C SER A 95 22.70 7.72 -6.75
N THR A 96 21.82 7.67 -7.72
CA THR A 96 21.77 6.67 -8.79
C THR A 96 21.58 7.34 -10.14
N PRO A 97 22.59 8.04 -10.66
CA PRO A 97 22.47 8.82 -11.89
C PRO A 97 22.26 7.97 -13.15
N GLN A 98 22.56 6.68 -13.09
CA GLN A 98 22.36 5.74 -14.18
C GLN A 98 21.03 4.96 -14.07
N GLY A 99 20.20 5.29 -13.08
CA GLY A 99 18.95 4.60 -12.79
C GLY A 99 19.10 3.42 -11.83
N SER A 100 18.02 3.10 -11.13
CA SER A 100 17.96 1.95 -10.22
C SER A 100 17.92 0.63 -11.00
N LEU A 101 18.61 -0.40 -10.51
CA LEU A 101 18.61 -1.74 -11.12
C LEU A 101 17.49 -2.61 -10.59
N ASP A 102 17.01 -2.33 -9.39
CA ASP A 102 16.02 -3.14 -8.69
C ASP A 102 14.64 -3.03 -9.32
N TYR A 103 13.90 -4.14 -9.31
CA TYR A 103 12.47 -4.12 -9.60
C TYR A 103 11.70 -3.54 -8.42
N ALA A 104 10.61 -2.83 -8.73
CA ALA A 104 9.74 -2.27 -7.69
C ALA A 104 9.17 -3.38 -6.79
N PHE A 105 9.41 -3.25 -5.49
CA PHE A 105 8.93 -4.18 -4.49
C PHE A 105 7.44 -3.95 -4.23
N ASN A 106 6.62 -4.99 -4.28
CA ASN A 106 5.17 -4.89 -4.11
C ASN A 106 4.77 -5.20 -2.65
N PRO A 107 4.36 -4.19 -1.86
CA PRO A 107 4.01 -4.39 -0.45
C PRO A 107 2.80 -5.31 -0.24
N VAL A 108 1.83 -5.25 -1.15
CA VAL A 108 0.63 -6.10 -1.09
C VAL A 108 1.00 -7.57 -1.28
N SER A 109 1.85 -7.88 -2.28
CA SER A 109 2.34 -9.24 -2.50
C SER A 109 3.11 -9.79 -1.30
N VAL A 110 3.93 -8.95 -0.65
CA VAL A 110 4.66 -9.32 0.57
C VAL A 110 3.69 -9.61 1.71
N ALA A 111 2.68 -8.77 1.90
CA ALA A 111 1.69 -8.97 2.95
C ALA A 111 0.86 -10.24 2.75
N LEU A 112 0.42 -10.50 1.52
CA LEU A 112 -0.29 -11.73 1.16
C LEU A 112 0.61 -12.97 1.33
N GLY A 113 1.88 -12.88 0.92
CA GLY A 113 2.87 -13.95 1.14
C GLY A 113 3.21 -14.19 2.60
N ALA A 114 3.03 -13.19 3.46
CA ALA A 114 3.14 -13.31 4.92
C ALA A 114 1.82 -13.76 5.59
N GLU A 115 0.82 -14.14 4.81
CA GLU A 115 -0.50 -14.61 5.27
C GLU A 115 -1.25 -13.55 6.11
N ALA A 116 -1.08 -12.26 5.77
CA ALA A 116 -1.82 -11.19 6.42
C ALA A 116 -3.32 -11.37 6.24
N THR A 117 -4.09 -11.20 7.32
CA THR A 117 -5.54 -11.43 7.32
C THR A 117 -6.37 -10.24 6.83
N PHE A 118 -5.75 -9.06 6.72
CA PHE A 118 -6.34 -7.88 6.10
C PHE A 118 -5.28 -7.13 5.29
N VAL A 119 -5.51 -6.97 4.01
CA VAL A 119 -4.64 -6.20 3.10
C VAL A 119 -5.51 -5.31 2.24
N ALA A 120 -5.21 -4.03 2.22
CA ALA A 120 -5.92 -3.06 1.39
C ALA A 120 -4.95 -2.04 0.78
N ARG A 121 -5.38 -1.43 -0.31
CA ARG A 121 -4.69 -0.31 -0.97
C ARG A 121 -5.66 0.85 -1.16
N ALA A 122 -5.19 2.06 -0.92
CA ALA A 122 -5.95 3.29 -1.12
C ALA A 122 -5.04 4.38 -1.69
N ILE A 123 -5.65 5.48 -2.12
CA ILE A 123 -4.96 6.68 -2.61
C ILE A 123 -5.30 7.83 -1.67
N ASP A 124 -4.31 8.65 -1.32
CA ASP A 124 -4.46 9.78 -0.39
C ASP A 124 -5.50 10.82 -0.83
N SER A 125 -5.69 10.98 -2.14
CA SER A 125 -6.64 11.92 -2.73
C SER A 125 -8.09 11.40 -2.73
N ASP A 126 -8.33 10.08 -2.72
CA ASP A 126 -9.67 9.49 -2.60
C ASP A 126 -10.08 9.36 -1.12
N ARG A 127 -10.47 10.48 -0.53
CA ARG A 127 -10.79 10.55 0.91
C ARG A 127 -11.94 9.64 1.31
N LYS A 128 -12.93 9.44 0.42
CA LYS A 128 -14.09 8.59 0.72
C LYS A 128 -13.64 7.13 0.85
N HIS A 129 -13.01 6.60 -0.17
CA HIS A 129 -12.50 5.23 -0.19
C HIS A 129 -11.47 5.00 0.93
N LEU A 130 -10.52 5.92 1.12
CA LEU A 130 -9.53 5.82 2.20
C LEU A 130 -10.21 5.74 3.58
N THR A 131 -11.26 6.54 3.83
CA THR A 131 -12.00 6.50 5.10
C THR A 131 -12.69 5.15 5.30
N GLU A 132 -13.30 4.60 4.27
CA GLU A 132 -13.95 3.27 4.30
C GLU A 132 -12.93 2.17 4.61
N VAL A 133 -11.78 2.18 3.92
CA VAL A 133 -10.67 1.23 4.16
C VAL A 133 -10.13 1.34 5.58
N LEU A 134 -9.91 2.56 6.09
CA LEU A 134 -9.41 2.76 7.46
C LEU A 134 -10.42 2.28 8.51
N ARG A 135 -11.71 2.46 8.30
CA ARG A 135 -12.76 1.93 9.17
C ARG A 135 -12.80 0.40 9.17
N ALA A 136 -12.70 -0.20 7.98
CA ALA A 136 -12.62 -1.65 7.85
C ALA A 136 -11.37 -2.22 8.54
N ALA A 137 -10.22 -1.58 8.35
CA ALA A 137 -8.98 -1.95 9.04
C ALA A 137 -9.12 -1.81 10.58
N ALA A 138 -9.77 -0.76 11.06
CA ALA A 138 -10.00 -0.56 12.49
C ALA A 138 -10.88 -1.66 13.11
N ALA A 139 -11.90 -2.11 12.37
CA ALA A 139 -12.82 -3.15 12.82
C ALA A 139 -12.24 -4.57 12.71
N HIS A 140 -11.19 -4.76 11.92
CA HIS A 140 -10.56 -6.06 11.75
C HIS A 140 -9.86 -6.53 13.03
N GLU A 141 -10.11 -7.74 13.48
CA GLU A 141 -9.39 -8.38 14.58
C GLU A 141 -8.16 -9.11 14.04
N GLY A 142 -6.98 -8.60 14.37
CA GLY A 142 -5.69 -9.07 13.88
C GLY A 142 -4.90 -7.98 13.16
N SER A 143 -3.85 -8.37 12.43
CA SER A 143 -3.00 -7.45 11.69
C SER A 143 -3.67 -6.96 10.42
N ALA A 144 -3.72 -5.65 10.23
CA ALA A 144 -4.16 -5.04 8.99
C ALA A 144 -3.01 -4.26 8.36
N LEU A 145 -2.76 -4.48 7.06
CA LEU A 145 -1.90 -3.63 6.24
C LEU A 145 -2.75 -2.79 5.30
N VAL A 146 -2.59 -1.48 5.36
CA VAL A 146 -3.15 -0.55 4.40
C VAL A 146 -2.01 0.19 3.71
N GLU A 147 -1.81 -0.09 2.42
CA GLU A 147 -0.91 0.67 1.57
C GLU A 147 -1.64 1.92 1.08
N ILE A 148 -1.05 3.09 1.30
CA ILE A 148 -1.62 4.38 0.89
C ILE A 148 -0.67 5.03 -0.11
N TYR A 149 -1.08 5.11 -1.37
CA TYR A 149 -0.35 5.86 -2.37
C TYR A 149 -0.41 7.35 -2.06
N GLN A 150 0.76 7.95 -1.94
CA GLN A 150 0.89 9.36 -1.58
C GLN A 150 1.88 10.05 -2.51
N ASN A 151 1.51 11.20 -3.03
CA ASN A 151 2.42 12.02 -3.83
C ASN A 151 3.49 12.67 -2.95
N CYS A 152 4.74 12.67 -3.40
CA CYS A 152 5.81 13.46 -2.83
C CYS A 152 6.11 14.64 -3.75
N ASN A 153 5.49 15.78 -3.50
CA ASN A 153 5.61 16.99 -4.32
C ASN A 153 6.99 17.64 -4.36
N ILE A 154 7.95 17.12 -3.61
CA ILE A 154 9.33 17.64 -3.55
C ILE A 154 10.31 16.76 -4.34
N PHE A 155 10.23 15.45 -4.21
CA PHE A 155 11.24 14.53 -4.75
C PHE A 155 10.69 13.51 -5.76
N ASN A 156 9.36 13.34 -5.84
CA ASN A 156 8.71 12.40 -6.74
C ASN A 156 7.31 12.87 -7.12
N ASP A 157 7.23 14.12 -7.56
CA ASP A 157 5.95 14.70 -7.96
C ASP A 157 5.38 14.02 -9.21
N GLY A 158 4.07 13.83 -9.24
CA GLY A 158 3.38 13.17 -10.34
C GLY A 158 3.45 11.63 -10.35
N ALA A 159 4.08 10.98 -9.37
CA ALA A 159 4.26 9.52 -9.35
C ALA A 159 2.96 8.72 -9.47
N PHE A 160 1.82 9.29 -9.07
CA PHE A 160 0.50 8.66 -9.10
C PHE A 160 -0.55 9.50 -9.85
N GLU A 161 -0.11 10.38 -10.74
CA GLU A 161 -0.97 11.26 -11.53
C GLU A 161 -2.10 10.49 -12.25
N PRO A 162 -1.82 9.39 -12.99
CA PRO A 162 -2.86 8.64 -13.69
C PRO A 162 -3.97 8.07 -12.80
N LEU A 163 -3.70 7.94 -11.49
CA LEU A 163 -4.68 7.46 -10.51
C LEU A 163 -5.51 8.59 -9.88
N LYS A 164 -5.18 9.86 -10.17
CA LYS A 164 -5.80 11.06 -9.58
C LYS A 164 -6.60 11.87 -10.58
N GLU A 165 -6.19 11.88 -11.83
CA GLU A 165 -6.84 12.62 -12.91
C GLU A 165 -8.21 12.01 -13.24
N ASN A 166 -9.27 12.80 -13.14
CA ASN A 166 -10.64 12.33 -13.28
C ASN A 166 -10.92 11.66 -14.64
N ASP A 167 -10.26 12.12 -15.70
CA ASP A 167 -10.53 11.68 -17.05
C ASP A 167 -9.91 10.31 -17.39
N VAL A 168 -8.87 9.91 -16.66
CA VAL A 168 -8.12 8.67 -16.95
C VAL A 168 -8.07 7.69 -15.76
N ARG A 169 -8.40 8.12 -14.56
CA ARG A 169 -8.20 7.31 -13.35
C ARG A 169 -8.98 5.99 -13.38
N GLU A 170 -10.19 5.98 -13.91
CA GLU A 170 -11.02 4.77 -13.96
C GLU A 170 -10.45 3.72 -14.93
N ASP A 171 -9.61 4.14 -15.89
CA ASP A 171 -8.83 3.26 -16.75
C ASP A 171 -7.66 2.59 -16.05
N HIS A 172 -7.23 3.15 -14.92
CA HIS A 172 -6.07 2.70 -14.13
C HIS A 172 -6.44 2.17 -12.74
N LEU A 173 -7.72 2.24 -12.36
CA LEU A 173 -8.20 1.78 -11.07
C LEU A 173 -9.10 0.55 -11.21
N ILE A 174 -8.77 -0.49 -10.48
CA ILE A 174 -9.65 -1.63 -10.26
C ILE A 174 -10.18 -1.53 -8.84
N ARG A 175 -11.51 -1.43 -8.70
CA ARG A 175 -12.19 -1.47 -7.41
C ARG A 175 -12.65 -2.90 -7.17
N LEU A 176 -12.06 -3.51 -6.14
CA LEU A 176 -12.40 -4.89 -5.76
C LEU A 176 -13.59 -4.87 -4.80
N GLU A 177 -14.68 -5.51 -5.18
CA GLU A 177 -15.86 -5.73 -4.36
C GLU A 177 -16.14 -7.23 -4.26
N HIS A 178 -16.39 -7.71 -3.04
CA HIS A 178 -16.57 -9.12 -2.79
C HIS A 178 -17.76 -9.71 -3.59
N GLY A 179 -17.49 -10.75 -4.34
CA GLY A 179 -18.51 -11.43 -5.15
C GLY A 179 -18.95 -10.68 -6.41
N GLN A 180 -18.27 -9.61 -6.78
CA GLN A 180 -18.52 -8.87 -8.02
C GLN A 180 -17.47 -9.16 -9.08
N PRO A 181 -17.84 -9.22 -10.37
CA PRO A 181 -16.88 -9.38 -11.45
C PRO A 181 -15.95 -8.16 -11.55
N ILE A 182 -14.68 -8.42 -11.85
CA ILE A 182 -13.67 -7.35 -12.02
C ILE A 182 -13.89 -6.69 -13.39
N ILE A 183 -14.69 -5.63 -13.40
CA ILE A 183 -14.98 -4.79 -14.55
C ILE A 183 -14.56 -3.35 -14.20
N PHE A 184 -13.87 -2.68 -15.12
CA PHE A 184 -13.35 -1.33 -14.90
C PHE A 184 -13.22 -0.53 -16.22
N GLY A 185 -12.68 0.68 -16.15
CA GLY A 185 -12.64 1.62 -17.27
C GLY A 185 -13.72 2.68 -17.19
N ASN A 186 -13.54 3.78 -17.91
CA ASN A 186 -14.46 4.93 -17.89
C ASN A 186 -15.89 4.56 -18.29
N ASN A 187 -16.07 3.58 -19.19
CA ASN A 187 -17.36 3.10 -19.65
C ASN A 187 -17.63 1.64 -19.22
N HIS A 188 -16.88 1.11 -18.24
CA HIS A 188 -16.91 -0.30 -17.84
C HIS A 188 -16.63 -1.26 -19.01
N GLU A 189 -15.75 -0.85 -19.94
CA GLU A 189 -15.43 -1.60 -21.14
C GLU A 189 -14.33 -2.65 -20.95
N LYS A 190 -13.60 -2.62 -19.83
CA LYS A 190 -12.49 -3.52 -19.53
C LYS A 190 -12.86 -4.51 -18.45
N CYS A 191 -12.37 -5.74 -18.56
CA CYS A 191 -12.48 -6.75 -17.51
C CYS A 191 -11.20 -7.56 -17.37
N VAL A 192 -11.11 -8.30 -16.26
CA VAL A 192 -9.99 -9.22 -16.00
C VAL A 192 -10.46 -10.65 -16.19
N ILE A 193 -9.73 -11.38 -17.02
CA ILE A 193 -9.96 -12.82 -17.24
C ILE A 193 -8.70 -13.61 -16.88
N ARG A 194 -8.85 -14.92 -16.78
CA ARG A 194 -7.73 -15.87 -16.68
C ARG A 194 -7.61 -16.64 -18.00
N ASP A 195 -6.43 -16.59 -18.62
CA ASP A 195 -6.18 -17.34 -19.85
C ASP A 195 -6.03 -18.86 -19.58
N SER A 196 -5.90 -19.63 -20.65
CA SER A 196 -5.73 -21.09 -20.59
C SER A 196 -4.46 -21.55 -19.85
N HIS A 197 -3.49 -20.65 -19.63
CA HIS A 197 -2.26 -20.91 -18.91
C HIS A 197 -2.32 -20.43 -17.44
N GLY A 198 -3.46 -19.85 -17.04
CA GLY A 198 -3.67 -19.34 -15.69
C GLY A 198 -3.19 -17.90 -15.47
N HIS A 199 -2.74 -17.18 -16.50
CA HIS A 199 -2.31 -15.79 -16.38
C HIS A 199 -3.51 -14.83 -16.41
N LEU A 200 -3.41 -13.74 -15.66
CA LEU A 200 -4.40 -12.68 -15.69
C LEU A 200 -4.20 -11.81 -16.91
N GLN A 201 -5.28 -11.50 -17.61
CA GLN A 201 -5.28 -10.60 -18.76
C GLN A 201 -6.41 -9.58 -18.63
N VAL A 202 -6.11 -8.37 -19.10
CA VAL A 202 -7.12 -7.32 -19.27
C VAL A 202 -7.60 -7.38 -20.72
N VAL A 203 -8.90 -7.50 -20.90
CA VAL A 203 -9.55 -7.58 -22.21
C VAL A 203 -10.80 -6.70 -22.24
N ASN A 204 -11.35 -6.44 -23.43
CA ASN A 204 -12.64 -5.75 -23.51
C ASN A 204 -13.78 -6.71 -23.14
N VAL A 205 -14.78 -6.20 -22.44
CA VAL A 205 -15.97 -6.97 -22.02
C VAL A 205 -16.73 -7.56 -23.22
N GLU A 206 -16.72 -6.84 -24.34
CA GLU A 206 -17.39 -7.24 -25.59
C GLU A 206 -16.72 -8.46 -26.26
N ASP A 207 -15.44 -8.70 -25.98
CA ASP A 207 -14.63 -9.74 -26.62
C ASP A 207 -14.69 -11.10 -25.90
N VAL A 208 -15.37 -11.18 -24.74
CA VAL A 208 -15.35 -12.36 -23.88
C VAL A 208 -16.72 -12.71 -23.32
N ASP A 209 -16.94 -14.01 -23.05
CA ASP A 209 -18.10 -14.44 -22.27
C ASP A 209 -17.95 -13.98 -20.81
N GLN A 210 -18.98 -13.34 -20.28
CA GLN A 210 -19.01 -12.83 -18.90
C GLN A 210 -18.75 -13.90 -17.84
N SER A 211 -19.03 -15.17 -18.15
CA SER A 211 -18.71 -16.30 -17.26
C SER A 211 -17.21 -16.52 -17.05
N ASN A 212 -16.35 -15.95 -17.91
CA ASN A 212 -14.88 -16.02 -17.81
C ASN A 212 -14.27 -14.83 -17.05
N VAL A 213 -15.07 -13.83 -16.71
CA VAL A 213 -14.60 -12.67 -15.93
C VAL A 213 -14.35 -13.12 -14.49
N ILE A 214 -13.19 -12.72 -13.95
CA ILE A 214 -12.84 -13.05 -12.56
C ILE A 214 -13.73 -12.28 -11.59
N ILE A 215 -14.19 -13.00 -10.57
CA ILE A 215 -15.01 -12.51 -9.47
C ILE A 215 -14.14 -12.41 -8.20
#